data_d000c579492a2f9d75b347f13f1d048b
#
_entry.id   d000c579492a2f9d75b347f13f1d048b
#
_cell.length_a   1.000
_cell.length_b   1.000
_cell.length_c   1.000
_cell.angle_alpha   90.00
_cell.angle_beta   90.00
_cell.angle_gamma   90.00
#
_symmetry.space_group_name_H-M   'P 1'
#
loop_
_entity.id
_entity.type
_entity.pdbx_description
1 polymer ?
#
loop_
_entity_poly.entity_id
_entity_poly.type
_entity_poly.pdbx_seq_one_letter_code
_entity_poly.pdbx_strand_id
1 'polypeptide(L)' 'MNFHLVVVRAFGAYAKGDTITDIGKITEILAGENAHHVVRVATKGS' A
#
# COMPACT_ATOMS: atom_id res chain seq x y z
N MET A 1 12.47 -6.71 6.39
CA MET A 1 11.07 -7.12 6.53
C MET A 1 10.26 -6.58 5.37
N ASN A 2 9.55 -7.44 4.69
CA ASN A 2 8.81 -7.06 3.49
C ASN A 2 7.32 -7.11 3.71
N PHE A 3 6.64 -6.17 3.11
CA PHE A 3 5.19 -6.18 3.12
C PHE A 3 4.70 -5.39 1.91
N HIS A 4 3.47 -5.66 1.53
CA HIS A 4 2.80 -4.95 0.45
C HIS A 4 1.64 -4.17 1.03
N LEU A 5 1.17 -3.20 0.27
CA LEU A 5 -0.05 -2.49 0.64
C LEU A 5 -1.17 -2.95 -0.29
N VAL A 6 -2.33 -3.16 0.30
CA VAL A 6 -3.53 -3.47 -0.48
C VAL A 6 -4.48 -2.31 -0.31
N VAL A 7 -4.93 -1.76 -1.41
CA VAL A 7 -5.83 -0.60 -1.40
C VAL A 7 -7.22 -1.07 -1.05
N VAL A 8 -7.75 -0.55 0.05
CA VAL A 8 -9.11 -0.88 0.48
C VAL A 8 -10.09 0.22 0.10
N ARG A 9 -9.58 1.36 -0.35
CA ARG A 9 -10.39 2.49 -0.75
C ARG A 9 -9.66 3.23 -1.85
N ALA A 10 -10.32 3.40 -2.99
CA ALA A 10 -9.69 4.06 -4.14
C ALA A 10 -9.18 5.45 -3.79
N PHE A 11 -8.00 5.79 -4.27
CA PHE A 11 -7.44 7.12 -4.11
C PHE A 11 -6.38 7.34 -5.18
N GLY A 12 -6.19 8.59 -5.57
CA GLY A 12 -5.19 8.92 -6.57
C GLY A 12 -5.32 8.04 -7.81
N ALA A 13 -4.24 7.41 -8.20
CA ALA A 13 -4.22 6.52 -9.36
C ALA A 13 -4.50 5.07 -8.99
N TYR A 14 -4.87 4.80 -7.75
CA TYR A 14 -5.07 3.44 -7.28
C TYR A 14 -6.54 3.12 -7.12
N ALA A 15 -6.91 1.90 -7.44
CA ALA A 15 -8.27 1.43 -7.28
C ALA A 15 -8.33 0.43 -6.14
N LYS A 16 -9.52 0.25 -5.58
CA LYS A 16 -9.73 -0.74 -4.55
C LYS A 16 -9.29 -2.11 -5.04
N GLY A 17 -8.50 -2.78 -4.24
CA GLY A 17 -7.97 -4.10 -4.59
C GLY A 17 -6.59 -4.07 -5.20
N ASP A 18 -6.07 -2.89 -5.53
CA ASP A 18 -4.72 -2.79 -6.07
C ASP A 18 -3.71 -3.17 -5.00
N THR A 19 -2.61 -3.76 -5.45
CA THR A 19 -1.51 -4.10 -4.57
C THR A 19 -0.33 -3.21 -4.91
N ILE A 20 0.26 -2.63 -3.88
CA ILE A 20 1.40 -1.73 -4.04
C ILE A 20 2.62 -2.42 -3.46
N THR A 21 3.61 -2.68 -4.33
CA THR A 21 4.82 -3.40 -3.91
C THR A 21 6.06 -2.54 -3.92
N ASP A 22 5.99 -1.35 -4.49
CA ASP A 22 7.12 -0.45 -4.59
C ASP A 22 7.40 0.21 -3.24
N ILE A 23 8.58 0.00 -2.69
CA ILE A 23 8.95 0.52 -1.38
C ILE A 23 8.84 2.04 -1.31
N GLY A 24 9.26 2.73 -2.35
CA GLY A 24 9.16 4.19 -2.39
C GLY A 24 7.73 4.65 -2.29
N LYS A 25 6.84 3.98 -3.01
CA LYS A 25 5.43 4.34 -2.98
C LYS A 25 4.79 3.97 -1.66
N ILE A 26 5.17 2.83 -1.10
CA ILE A 26 4.65 2.40 0.19
C ILE A 26 5.01 3.44 1.25
N THR A 27 6.26 3.86 1.28
CA THR A 27 6.70 4.86 2.25
C THR A 27 5.94 6.16 2.08
N GLU A 28 5.78 6.59 0.84
CA GLU A 28 5.10 7.83 0.55
C GLU A 28 3.63 7.80 0.99
N ILE A 29 2.96 6.71 0.69
CA ILE A 29 1.54 6.55 1.04
C ILE A 29 1.35 6.51 2.55
N LEU A 30 2.20 5.76 3.25
CA LEU A 30 2.07 5.63 4.70
C LEU A 30 2.39 6.93 5.42
N ALA A 31 3.20 7.79 4.82
CA ALA A 31 3.54 9.09 5.40
C ALA A 31 2.49 10.14 5.09
N GLY A 32 1.55 9.87 4.20
CA GLY A 32 0.56 10.83 3.76
C GLY A 32 -0.80 10.57 4.35
N GLU A 33 -1.79 11.29 3.83
CA GLU A 33 -3.15 11.17 4.30
C GLU A 33 -3.83 9.89 3.86
N ASN A 34 -3.29 9.24 2.85
CA ASN A 34 -3.91 8.04 2.29
C ASN A 34 -3.54 6.77 3.03
N ALA A 35 -2.81 6.89 4.14
CA ALA A 35 -2.43 5.72 4.93
C ALA A 35 -3.65 4.94 5.41
N HIS A 36 -4.78 5.60 5.56
CA HIS A 36 -6.01 4.93 6.00
C HIS A 36 -6.72 4.19 4.89
N HIS A 37 -6.28 4.38 3.65
CA HIS A 37 -6.93 3.76 2.50
C HIS A 37 -6.26 2.46 2.08
N VAL A 38 -5.26 2.04 2.83
CA VAL A 38 -4.53 0.81 2.52
C VAL A 38 -4.31 -0.01 3.78
N VAL A 39 -4.08 -1.29 3.60
CA VAL A 39 -3.71 -2.17 4.70
C VAL A 39 -2.38 -2.81 4.36
N ARG A 40 -1.58 -3.11 5.39
CA ARG A 40 -0.30 -3.76 5.21
C ARG A 40 -0.50 -5.27 5.25
N VAL A 41 0.06 -5.93 4.26
CA VAL A 41 -0.02 -7.38 4.17
C VAL A 41 1.41 -7.91 4.18
N ALA A 42 1.73 -8.72 5.15
CA ALA A 42 3.07 -9.30 5.23
C ALA A 42 3.30 -10.21 4.04
N THR A 43 4.50 -10.12 3.45
CA THR A 43 4.85 -10.97 2.34
C THR A 43 5.88 -11.98 2.82
N LYS A 44 5.69 -13.20 2.42
CA LYS A 44 6.53 -14.28 2.84
C LYS A 44 7.62 -14.55 1.80
N GLY A 45 8.85 -14.57 2.26
CA GLY A 45 9.93 -14.96 1.39
C GLY A 45 10.34 -13.99 0.30
N SER A 46 10.02 -12.75 0.44
CA SER A 46 10.39 -11.79 -0.58
C SER A 46 11.34 -10.73 -0.10
#